data_53aa252cf6eb593987fd36f587767529
#
_entry.id   53aa252cf6eb593987fd36f587767529
#
_cell.length_a   1.000
_cell.length_b   1.000
_cell.length_c   1.000
_cell.angle_alpha   90.00
_cell.angle_beta   90.00
_cell.angle_gamma   90.00
#
_symmetry.space_group_name_H-M   'P 1'
#
loop_
_entity.id
_entity.type
_entity.pdbx_description
1 polymer ?
#
loop_
_entity_poly.entity_id
_entity_poly.type
_entity_poly.pdbx_seq_one_letter_code
_entity_poly.pdbx_strand_id
1 'polypeptide(L)'
;MTPSMIPTALPLVRKGAGEAAPVRADRLREGRPAPVAWNLYTDRTGQFFAGQWQAGPGRWHVVYAPHEEEFCVLLEGEVRLTDASGVARHFKPGDAFVVPGGFEGEWCNLSPVRKHYAIMTLKEEPAP
;
A
#
# COMPACT_ATOMS: atom_id res chain seq x y z
N MET A 1 -5.33 24.06 24.61
CA MET A 1 -5.29 23.63 23.21
C MET A 1 -5.25 24.86 22.31
N THR A 2 -4.32 24.89 21.37
CA THR A 2 -4.23 25.97 20.39
C THR A 2 -5.20 25.75 19.24
N PRO A 3 -5.53 26.82 18.46
CA PRO A 3 -6.38 26.68 17.28
C PRO A 3 -5.83 25.67 16.26
N SER A 4 -4.48 25.50 16.18
CA SER A 4 -3.85 24.54 15.28
C SER A 4 -4.16 23.09 15.68
N MET A 5 -4.72 22.86 16.86
CA MET A 5 -5.10 21.54 17.32
C MET A 5 -6.52 21.14 16.89
N ILE A 6 -7.26 22.05 16.25
CA ILE A 6 -8.60 21.73 15.74
C ILE A 6 -8.45 20.84 14.51
N PRO A 7 -8.99 19.61 14.55
CA PRO A 7 -8.88 18.70 13.41
C PRO A 7 -9.63 19.22 12.19
N THR A 8 -8.99 19.13 11.03
CA THR A 8 -9.63 19.45 9.75
C THR A 8 -9.34 18.31 8.77
N ALA A 9 -10.19 18.21 7.74
CA ALA A 9 -9.95 17.25 6.68
C ALA A 9 -8.69 17.63 5.90
N LEU A 10 -7.93 16.61 5.51
CA LEU A 10 -6.67 16.78 4.79
C LEU A 10 -6.78 16.16 3.40
N PRO A 11 -6.55 16.92 2.32
CA PRO A 11 -6.47 16.33 0.99
C PRO A 11 -5.18 15.55 0.85
N LEU A 12 -5.25 14.39 0.19
CA LEU A 12 -4.07 13.59 -0.12
C LEU A 12 -3.47 14.06 -1.45
N VAL A 13 -2.67 15.12 -1.38
CA VAL A 13 -1.99 15.71 -2.54
C VAL A 13 -0.50 15.48 -2.39
N ARG A 14 0.12 14.87 -3.42
CA ARG A 14 1.56 14.60 -3.40
C ARG A 14 2.36 15.88 -3.29
N LYS A 15 3.39 15.83 -2.45
CA LYS A 15 4.33 16.94 -2.25
C LYS A 15 5.75 16.39 -2.37
N GLY A 16 6.57 17.07 -3.16
CA GLY A 16 7.95 16.68 -3.33
C GLY A 16 8.13 15.41 -4.15
N ALA A 17 9.31 14.84 -4.06
CA ALA A 17 9.72 13.72 -4.89
C ALA A 17 9.27 12.35 -4.37
N GLY A 18 8.74 12.28 -3.15
CA GLY A 18 8.45 11.01 -2.50
C GLY A 18 9.71 10.30 -2.03
N GLU A 19 9.52 9.12 -1.48
CA GLU A 19 10.62 8.29 -0.98
C GLU A 19 10.64 6.95 -1.69
N ALA A 20 11.84 6.50 -2.07
CA ALA A 20 12.01 5.17 -2.63
C ALA A 20 11.56 4.13 -1.60
N ALA A 21 10.74 3.17 -2.05
CA ALA A 21 10.24 2.08 -1.23
C ALA A 21 10.54 0.76 -1.96
N PRO A 22 11.83 0.41 -2.10
CA PRO A 22 12.22 -0.69 -2.98
C PRO A 22 11.68 -2.03 -2.52
N VAL A 23 11.36 -2.87 -3.49
CA VAL A 23 11.06 -4.28 -3.23
C VAL A 23 12.34 -4.97 -2.80
N ARG A 24 12.29 -5.76 -1.72
CA ARG A 24 13.45 -6.53 -1.29
C ARG A 24 13.90 -7.46 -2.41
N ALA A 25 15.23 -7.53 -2.62
CA ALA A 25 15.78 -8.32 -3.71
C ALA A 25 15.38 -9.80 -3.63
N ASP A 26 15.28 -10.35 -2.40
CA ASP A 26 14.90 -11.74 -2.18
C ASP A 26 13.42 -12.01 -2.45
N ARG A 27 12.60 -10.96 -2.57
CA ARG A 27 11.16 -11.08 -2.87
C ARG A 27 10.82 -10.77 -4.32
N LEU A 28 11.69 -10.05 -5.02
CA LEU A 28 11.45 -9.68 -6.42
C LEU A 28 11.49 -10.93 -7.31
N ARG A 29 10.48 -11.09 -8.15
CA ARG A 29 10.35 -12.22 -9.08
C ARG A 29 10.53 -11.79 -10.51
N GLU A 30 10.09 -10.58 -10.87
CA GLU A 30 10.08 -10.13 -12.25
C GLU A 30 10.04 -8.60 -12.30
N GLY A 31 10.74 -8.02 -13.30
CA GLY A 31 10.67 -6.59 -13.59
C GLY A 31 11.52 -5.71 -12.69
N ARG A 32 11.32 -4.40 -12.86
CA ARG A 32 11.98 -3.35 -12.08
C ARG A 32 10.92 -2.34 -11.64
N PRO A 33 10.11 -2.68 -10.65
CA PRO A 33 9.00 -1.80 -10.26
C PRO A 33 9.44 -0.46 -9.69
N ALA A 34 10.59 -0.41 -9.01
CA ALA A 34 11.15 0.82 -8.43
C ALA A 34 10.08 1.67 -7.71
N PRO A 35 9.41 1.14 -6.67
CA PRO A 35 8.33 1.85 -6.03
C PRO A 35 8.76 3.14 -5.35
N VAL A 36 7.86 4.13 -5.39
CA VAL A 36 8.01 5.40 -4.67
C VAL A 36 6.73 5.64 -3.89
N ALA A 37 6.87 6.07 -2.64
CA ALA A 37 5.74 6.35 -1.77
C ALA A 37 5.76 7.82 -1.33
N TRP A 38 4.56 8.40 -1.24
CA TRP A 38 4.32 9.69 -0.62
C TRP A 38 3.41 9.45 0.58
N ASN A 39 4.01 9.33 1.77
CA ASN A 39 3.21 9.23 2.98
C ASN A 39 2.77 10.64 3.39
N LEU A 40 1.49 10.92 3.25
CA LEU A 40 0.93 12.27 3.39
C LEU A 40 0.27 12.49 4.73
N TYR A 41 -0.02 11.43 5.46
CA TYR A 41 -0.62 11.51 6.78
C TYR A 41 -0.17 10.34 7.64
N THR A 42 0.16 10.65 8.89
CA THR A 42 0.37 9.66 9.94
C THR A 42 -0.40 10.14 11.16
N ASP A 43 -1.22 9.28 11.76
CA ASP A 43 -1.98 9.66 12.94
C ASP A 43 -1.09 9.81 14.18
N ARG A 44 -1.66 10.34 15.26
CA ARG A 44 -0.90 10.62 16.50
C ARG A 44 -0.33 9.36 17.14
N THR A 45 -0.96 8.21 16.95
CA THR A 45 -0.48 6.96 17.53
C THR A 45 0.63 6.32 16.72
N GLY A 46 0.84 6.78 15.48
CA GLY A 46 1.79 6.15 14.56
C GLY A 46 1.31 4.81 14.04
N GLN A 47 0.00 4.56 14.03
CA GLN A 47 -0.58 3.28 13.63
C GLN A 47 -1.42 3.37 12.36
N PHE A 48 -1.76 4.58 11.92
CA PHE A 48 -2.54 4.79 10.69
C PHE A 48 -1.76 5.71 9.76
N PHE A 49 -1.61 5.28 8.51
CA PHE A 49 -0.87 5.99 7.48
C PHE A 49 -1.72 6.10 6.24
N ALA A 50 -1.66 7.25 5.56
CA ALA A 50 -2.36 7.41 4.29
C ALA A 50 -1.49 8.21 3.32
N GLY A 51 -1.54 7.83 2.05
CA GLY A 51 -0.75 8.50 1.04
C GLY A 51 -0.96 7.93 -0.35
N GLN A 52 0.06 8.10 -1.18
CA GLN A 52 0.08 7.58 -2.54
C GLN A 52 1.34 6.76 -2.77
N TRP A 53 1.22 5.82 -3.68
CA TRP A 53 2.30 4.93 -4.07
C TRP A 53 2.24 4.73 -5.58
N GLN A 54 3.40 4.67 -6.21
CA GLN A 54 3.49 4.32 -7.61
C GLN A 54 4.64 3.37 -7.85
N ALA A 55 4.51 2.52 -8.85
CA ALA A 55 5.57 1.62 -9.26
C ALA A 55 5.37 1.20 -10.71
N GLY A 56 6.46 0.80 -11.35
CA GLY A 56 6.41 0.24 -12.69
C GLY A 56 5.94 -1.20 -12.68
N PRO A 57 5.87 -1.83 -13.87
CA PRO A 57 5.52 -3.23 -14.02
C PRO A 57 6.49 -4.13 -13.27
N GLY A 58 5.97 -5.20 -12.69
CA GLY A 58 6.77 -6.16 -11.98
C GLY A 58 5.93 -7.09 -11.13
N ARG A 59 6.58 -8.07 -10.54
CA ARG A 59 5.93 -9.09 -9.74
C ARG A 59 6.83 -9.44 -8.57
N TRP A 60 6.27 -9.49 -7.39
CA TRP A 60 7.05 -9.80 -6.18
C TRP A 60 6.19 -10.46 -5.11
N HIS A 61 6.87 -11.17 -4.23
CA HIS A 61 6.25 -11.81 -3.08
C HIS A 61 5.98 -10.78 -2.00
N VAL A 62 4.80 -10.81 -1.40
CA VAL A 62 4.42 -9.93 -0.29
C VAL A 62 4.00 -10.74 0.91
N VAL A 63 4.36 -10.24 2.09
CA VAL A 63 3.95 -10.80 3.38
C VAL A 63 3.48 -9.65 4.25
N TYR A 64 2.20 -9.65 4.58
CA TYR A 64 1.63 -8.69 5.52
C TYR A 64 1.57 -9.33 6.89
N ALA A 65 2.07 -8.61 7.90
CA ALA A 65 1.99 -9.09 9.27
C ALA A 65 0.53 -9.16 9.74
N PRO A 66 0.20 -9.99 10.75
CA PRO A 66 -1.18 -10.08 11.25
C PRO A 66 -1.76 -8.76 11.76
N HIS A 67 -0.90 -7.84 12.18
CA HIS A 67 -1.31 -6.54 12.72
C HIS A 67 -1.24 -5.41 11.68
N GLU A 68 -1.08 -5.76 10.40
CA GLU A 68 -0.95 -4.79 9.31
C GLU A 68 -2.02 -5.05 8.26
N GLU A 69 -2.79 -4.02 7.93
CA GLU A 69 -3.81 -4.10 6.89
C GLU A 69 -3.69 -2.89 5.96
N GLU A 70 -3.99 -3.07 4.69
CA GLU A 70 -3.92 -2.00 3.72
C GLU A 70 -5.20 -1.89 2.92
N PHE A 71 -5.73 -0.66 2.81
CA PHE A 71 -6.80 -0.31 1.90
C PHE A 71 -6.20 0.43 0.70
N CYS A 72 -6.55 0.01 -0.51
CA CYS A 72 -6.03 0.59 -1.76
C CYS A 72 -7.17 1.03 -2.66
N VAL A 73 -6.93 2.15 -3.36
CA VAL A 73 -7.77 2.59 -4.48
C VAL A 73 -6.84 2.79 -5.68
N LEU A 74 -7.07 2.06 -6.77
CA LEU A 74 -6.26 2.22 -7.98
C LEU A 74 -6.66 3.49 -8.72
N LEU A 75 -5.66 4.30 -9.05
CA LEU A 75 -5.81 5.52 -9.85
C LEU A 75 -5.39 5.25 -11.30
N GLU A 76 -4.32 4.48 -11.48
CA GLU A 76 -3.78 4.11 -12.79
C GLU A 76 -3.25 2.69 -12.72
N GLY A 77 -3.31 2.00 -13.86
CA GLY A 77 -2.72 0.69 -14.03
C GLY A 77 -3.56 -0.46 -13.50
N GLU A 78 -3.07 -1.65 -13.70
CA GLU A 78 -3.76 -2.89 -13.32
C GLU A 78 -2.90 -3.73 -12.42
N VAL A 79 -3.52 -4.31 -11.41
CA VAL A 79 -2.85 -5.13 -10.38
C VAL A 79 -3.53 -6.50 -10.32
N ARG A 80 -2.71 -7.54 -10.18
CA ARG A 80 -3.19 -8.88 -9.85
C ARG A 80 -2.57 -9.30 -8.55
N LEU A 81 -3.41 -9.68 -7.59
CA LEU A 81 -2.99 -10.25 -6.31
C LEU A 81 -3.35 -11.72 -6.29
N THR A 82 -2.36 -12.55 -5.98
CA THR A 82 -2.57 -13.99 -5.88
C THR A 82 -2.26 -14.40 -4.44
N ASP A 83 -3.22 -15.01 -3.75
CA ASP A 83 -3.04 -15.42 -2.37
C ASP A 83 -2.29 -16.75 -2.25
N ALA A 84 -2.03 -17.17 -1.02
CA ALA A 84 -1.27 -18.40 -0.74
C ALA A 84 -1.97 -19.68 -1.24
N SER A 85 -3.29 -19.64 -1.47
CA SER A 85 -4.03 -20.76 -2.03
C SER A 85 -4.04 -20.78 -3.55
N GLY A 86 -3.45 -19.75 -4.19
CA GLY A 86 -3.40 -19.63 -5.65
C GLY A 86 -4.58 -18.90 -6.26
N VAL A 87 -5.48 -18.34 -5.45
CA VAL A 87 -6.60 -17.54 -5.97
C VAL A 87 -6.13 -16.17 -6.34
N ALA A 88 -6.34 -15.78 -7.60
CA ALA A 88 -5.96 -14.48 -8.13
C ALA A 88 -7.15 -13.53 -8.19
N ARG A 89 -6.90 -12.27 -7.81
CA ARG A 89 -7.86 -11.18 -7.95
C ARG A 89 -7.23 -10.10 -8.82
N HIS A 90 -8.02 -9.58 -9.76
CA HIS A 90 -7.55 -8.58 -10.72
C HIS A 90 -8.28 -7.26 -10.45
N PHE A 91 -7.52 -6.16 -10.39
CA PHE A 91 -8.04 -4.83 -10.10
C PHE A 91 -7.60 -3.86 -11.18
N LYS A 92 -8.46 -2.88 -11.49
CA LYS A 92 -8.26 -1.86 -12.52
C LYS A 92 -8.56 -0.48 -11.95
N PRO A 93 -8.25 0.60 -12.68
CA PRO A 93 -8.49 1.96 -12.18
C PRO A 93 -9.94 2.16 -11.73
N GLY A 94 -10.08 2.77 -10.55
CA GLY A 94 -11.36 2.96 -9.89
C GLY A 94 -11.74 1.86 -8.92
N ASP A 95 -11.08 0.72 -8.98
CA ASP A 95 -11.35 -0.36 -8.02
C ASP A 95 -10.70 -0.05 -6.67
N ALA A 96 -11.40 -0.46 -5.61
CA ALA A 96 -10.90 -0.41 -4.26
C ALA A 96 -10.82 -1.82 -3.70
N PHE A 97 -9.79 -2.09 -2.88
CA PHE A 97 -9.63 -3.40 -2.28
C PHE A 97 -8.86 -3.31 -0.98
N VAL A 98 -8.96 -4.36 -0.19
CA VAL A 98 -8.22 -4.51 1.06
C VAL A 98 -7.26 -5.67 0.95
N VAL A 99 -6.02 -5.45 1.39
CA VAL A 99 -5.07 -6.51 1.65
C VAL A 99 -5.10 -6.75 3.16
N PRO A 100 -5.70 -7.86 3.62
CA PRO A 100 -5.88 -8.08 5.06
C PRO A 100 -4.60 -8.49 5.76
N GLY A 101 -4.59 -8.30 7.06
CA GLY A 101 -3.48 -8.74 7.91
C GLY A 101 -3.23 -10.22 7.75
N GLY A 102 -1.96 -10.58 7.68
CA GLY A 102 -1.56 -11.97 7.46
C GLY A 102 -1.58 -12.42 6.01
N PHE A 103 -1.96 -11.53 5.07
CA PHE A 103 -1.91 -11.90 3.65
C PHE A 103 -0.48 -12.25 3.25
N GLU A 104 -0.36 -13.40 2.61
CA GLU A 104 0.89 -13.79 1.96
C GLU A 104 0.58 -14.24 0.55
N GLY A 105 1.35 -13.76 -0.41
CA GLY A 105 1.12 -14.12 -1.79
C GLY A 105 1.96 -13.28 -2.73
N GLU A 106 1.39 -12.96 -3.87
CA GLU A 106 2.10 -12.27 -4.93
C GLU A 106 1.36 -11.02 -5.36
N TRP A 107 2.11 -9.95 -5.47
CA TRP A 107 1.65 -8.68 -6.03
C TRP A 107 2.24 -8.55 -7.43
N CYS A 108 1.39 -8.34 -8.43
CA CYS A 108 1.82 -8.15 -9.82
C CYS A 108 1.25 -6.84 -10.36
N ASN A 109 2.14 -5.92 -10.71
CA ASN A 109 1.76 -4.75 -11.51
C ASN A 109 1.84 -5.16 -12.97
N LEU A 110 0.69 -5.26 -13.63
CA LEU A 110 0.61 -5.63 -15.05
C LEU A 110 0.99 -4.46 -15.96
N SER A 111 0.95 -3.24 -15.44
CA SER A 111 1.28 -1.99 -16.10
C SER A 111 1.82 -1.04 -15.05
N PRO A 112 2.29 0.18 -15.40
CA PRO A 112 2.61 1.16 -14.37
C PRO A 112 1.38 1.47 -13.52
N VAL A 113 1.56 1.45 -12.19
CA VAL A 113 0.47 1.56 -11.21
C VAL A 113 0.66 2.80 -10.36
N ARG A 114 -0.45 3.49 -10.09
CA ARG A 114 -0.53 4.54 -9.08
C ARG A 114 -1.79 4.30 -8.26
N LYS A 115 -1.66 4.40 -6.94
CA LYS A 115 -2.78 4.14 -6.03
C LYS A 115 -2.76 5.09 -4.84
N HIS A 116 -3.93 5.32 -4.25
CA HIS A 116 -4.04 5.77 -2.87
C HIS A 116 -3.89 4.56 -1.96
N TYR A 117 -3.27 4.76 -0.81
CA TYR A 117 -3.24 3.74 0.23
C TYR A 117 -3.65 4.31 1.59
N ALA A 118 -4.21 3.46 2.40
CA ALA A 118 -4.38 3.68 3.83
C ALA A 118 -3.95 2.40 4.53
N ILE A 119 -3.00 2.51 5.44
CA ILE A 119 -2.41 1.37 6.13
C ILE A 119 -2.64 1.53 7.62
N MET A 120 -3.11 0.46 8.25
CA MET A 120 -3.16 0.35 9.70
C MET A 120 -2.11 -0.65 10.13
N THR A 121 -1.21 -0.22 11.01
CA THR A 121 -0.20 -1.10 11.60
C THR A 121 -0.33 -0.98 13.11
N LEU A 122 -1.00 -1.94 13.74
CA LEU A 122 -1.16 -1.94 15.18
C LEU A 122 0.19 -2.18 15.86
N LYS A 123 0.42 -1.53 16.99
CA LYS A 123 1.67 -1.70 17.74
C LYS A 123 1.78 -3.06 18.39
N GLU A 124 0.64 -3.71 18.62
CA GLU A 124 0.58 -5.04 19.17
C GLU A 124 -0.18 -5.94 18.21
N GLU A 125 0.27 -7.18 18.05
CA GLU A 125 -0.43 -8.13 17.22
C GLU A 125 -1.81 -8.45 17.83
N PRO A 126 -2.86 -8.61 16.98
CA PRO A 126 -4.16 -9.02 17.48
C PRO A 126 -4.09 -10.41 18.10
N ALA A 127 -4.99 -10.68 19.06
CA ALA A 127 -5.11 -12.00 19.65
C ALA A 127 -5.51 -13.02 18.56
N PRO A 128 -5.06 -14.27 18.70
CA PRO A 128 -5.41 -15.32 17.75
C PRO A 128 -6.89 -15.69 17.81
#